data_aef762233ccc9d9bc4f516713f6acb94
#
_entry.id   aef762233ccc9d9bc4f516713f6acb94
#
_cell.length_a   1.000
_cell.length_b   1.000
_cell.length_c   1.000
_cell.angle_alpha   90.00
_cell.angle_beta   90.00
_cell.angle_gamma   90.00
#
_symmetry.space_group_name_H-M   'P 1'
#
loop_
_entity.id
_entity.type
_entity.pdbx_description
1 polymer ?
#
loop_
_entity_poly.entity_id
_entity_poly.type
_entity_poly.pdbx_seq_one_letter_code
_entity_poly.pdbx_strand_id
1 'polypeptide(L)'
;MSHDEAKIRKQLDEAVAAILEQGDGTNPPGVHNPVFEIWSPGRDFQHSISLGTARADSETLMRPDHQFHIASIGKTMTAAIILQLWEGGLLGDEGLDVPLAKLGVLPTEAISRLHLLDEISYGEKITIRQMLNHSSGLKDAHVDDADGVAADYGGPAPGSLLTGFIEASQKLATGTETADCQAAFKTWVPWDPERPDDSQAGVVNFYLNEMAHAPVGPPGEQYHYSDTAYVILGLVIEHLTGQSLHAQLRTRIFDPLGLDHTYLAYASDPDSTKWEFDVADFYLGPLAAVTAGINMSFDWAGGGEVSTARDLNQFLYGLLSGQLFQQAGTLDEMTNWHALPGITEPTLGFGLGIYCNRYLSGIETLGHDGAWGGMMCYEPASDTYISGSVNQVIGVPPGWQESLFQALRTS
;
A
#
# COMPACT_ATOMS: atom_id res chain seq x y z
N MET A 1 -31.35 -5.31 -17.30
CA MET A 1 -31.07 -4.82 -15.92
C MET A 1 -32.31 -5.14 -15.08
N SER A 2 -32.15 -5.92 -14.03
CA SER A 2 -33.26 -6.21 -13.10
C SER A 2 -33.62 -4.95 -12.29
N HIS A 3 -34.81 -4.94 -11.66
CA HIS A 3 -35.20 -3.82 -10.79
C HIS A 3 -34.24 -3.71 -9.58
N ASP A 4 -33.79 -4.84 -9.07
CA ASP A 4 -32.85 -4.91 -7.95
C ASP A 4 -31.46 -4.37 -8.31
N GLU A 5 -30.95 -4.66 -9.52
CA GLU A 5 -29.68 -4.10 -9.99
C GLU A 5 -29.73 -2.57 -10.12
N ALA A 6 -30.83 -2.02 -10.68
CA ALA A 6 -31.00 -0.58 -10.79
C ALA A 6 -31.01 0.11 -9.42
N LYS A 7 -31.62 -0.54 -8.42
CA LYS A 7 -31.66 -0.08 -7.04
C LYS A 7 -30.26 -0.09 -6.40
N ILE A 8 -29.51 -1.20 -6.56
CA ILE A 8 -28.15 -1.32 -6.04
C ILE A 8 -27.23 -0.25 -6.63
N ARG A 9 -27.25 -0.04 -7.94
CA ARG A 9 -26.47 1.02 -8.60
C ARG A 9 -26.76 2.38 -8.01
N LYS A 10 -28.03 2.73 -7.86
CA LYS A 10 -28.45 3.99 -7.27
C LYS A 10 -27.94 4.16 -5.83
N GLN A 11 -28.00 3.11 -5.01
CA GLN A 11 -27.51 3.14 -3.63
C GLN A 11 -26.00 3.31 -3.55
N LEU A 12 -25.24 2.68 -4.46
CA LEU A 12 -23.79 2.85 -4.58
C LEU A 12 -23.45 4.29 -5.02
N ASP A 13 -24.15 4.83 -6.00
CA ASP A 13 -23.97 6.21 -6.45
C ASP A 13 -24.24 7.21 -5.31
N GLU A 14 -25.32 6.99 -4.53
CA GLU A 14 -25.65 7.79 -3.37
C GLU A 14 -24.60 7.66 -2.25
N ALA A 15 -24.04 6.47 -2.01
CA ALA A 15 -22.98 6.26 -1.03
C ALA A 15 -21.71 7.02 -1.39
N VAL A 16 -21.27 6.95 -2.66
CA VAL A 16 -20.08 7.69 -3.13
C VAL A 16 -20.33 9.20 -3.13
N ALA A 17 -21.53 9.66 -3.52
CA ALA A 17 -21.90 11.06 -3.44
C ALA A 17 -21.85 11.58 -1.98
N ALA A 18 -22.33 10.77 -1.03
CA ALA A 18 -22.26 11.10 0.40
C ALA A 18 -20.81 11.21 0.91
N ILE A 19 -19.88 10.37 0.43
CA ILE A 19 -18.45 10.47 0.75
C ILE A 19 -17.89 11.81 0.26
N LEU A 20 -18.25 12.20 -0.98
CA LEU A 20 -17.82 13.48 -1.56
C LEU A 20 -18.34 14.69 -0.79
N GLU A 21 -19.62 14.66 -0.34
CA GLU A 21 -20.29 15.80 0.27
C GLU A 21 -20.00 15.97 1.77
N GLN A 22 -19.84 14.87 2.50
CA GLN A 22 -19.82 14.92 3.95
C GLN A 22 -18.48 15.35 4.51
N GLY A 23 -17.35 14.98 3.90
CA GLY A 23 -16.05 15.20 4.52
C GLY A 23 -16.09 14.99 6.04
N ASP A 24 -15.03 15.16 6.75
CA ASP A 24 -15.04 15.10 8.23
C ASP A 24 -15.32 16.46 8.90
N GLY A 25 -15.68 17.47 8.10
CA GLY A 25 -15.92 18.84 8.58
C GLY A 25 -14.65 19.67 8.81
N THR A 26 -13.47 19.15 8.45
CA THR A 26 -12.21 19.91 8.49
C THR A 26 -12.09 20.85 7.29
N ASN A 27 -11.18 21.80 7.33
CA ASN A 27 -11.00 22.76 6.25
C ASN A 27 -9.63 22.55 5.56
N PRO A 28 -9.57 22.29 4.24
CA PRO A 28 -10.68 22.23 3.28
C PRO A 28 -11.52 20.96 3.47
N PRO A 29 -12.84 21.11 3.36
CA PRO A 29 -13.72 19.97 3.49
C PRO A 29 -13.67 19.12 2.24
N GLY A 30 -13.67 17.82 2.45
CA GLY A 30 -14.18 16.88 1.47
C GLY A 30 -13.15 16.18 0.59
N VAL A 31 -13.64 15.09 0.11
CA VAL A 31 -13.04 14.27 -0.95
C VAL A 31 -13.22 14.99 -2.28
N HIS A 32 -12.22 14.97 -3.15
CA HIS A 32 -12.23 15.75 -4.40
C HIS A 32 -12.57 14.93 -5.64
N ASN A 33 -12.13 13.67 -5.70
CA ASN A 33 -12.15 12.87 -6.92
C ASN A 33 -12.23 11.36 -6.62
N PRO A 34 -13.31 10.90 -5.94
CA PRO A 34 -13.48 9.48 -5.67
C PRO A 34 -13.69 8.70 -6.97
N VAL A 35 -13.11 7.49 -7.03
CA VAL A 35 -13.26 6.54 -8.12
C VAL A 35 -13.35 5.13 -7.57
N PHE A 36 -14.36 4.38 -8.00
CA PHE A 36 -14.58 3.01 -7.57
C PHE A 36 -15.04 2.12 -8.71
N GLU A 37 -14.63 0.88 -8.66
CA GLU A 37 -15.16 -0.22 -9.47
C GLU A 37 -15.71 -1.30 -8.55
N ILE A 38 -16.98 -1.61 -8.72
CA ILE A 38 -17.69 -2.67 -8.01
C ILE A 38 -17.93 -3.80 -8.99
N TRP A 39 -17.47 -5.00 -8.67
CA TRP A 39 -17.56 -6.16 -9.54
C TRP A 39 -17.93 -7.42 -8.79
N SER A 40 -19.00 -8.09 -9.21
CA SER A 40 -19.44 -9.36 -8.67
C SER A 40 -19.56 -10.37 -9.83
N PRO A 41 -18.52 -11.18 -10.08
CA PRO A 41 -18.50 -12.10 -11.24
C PRO A 41 -19.63 -13.12 -11.18
N GLY A 42 -19.96 -13.66 -10.00
CA GLY A 42 -21.05 -14.64 -9.83
C GLY A 42 -22.45 -14.09 -10.09
N ARG A 43 -22.63 -12.76 -10.10
CA ARG A 43 -23.90 -12.08 -10.35
C ARG A 43 -23.97 -11.40 -11.72
N ASP A 44 -22.90 -11.48 -12.50
CA ASP A 44 -22.73 -10.69 -13.73
C ASP A 44 -23.00 -9.18 -13.50
N PHE A 45 -22.53 -8.67 -12.34
CA PHE A 45 -22.72 -7.28 -11.93
C PHE A 45 -21.41 -6.52 -11.99
N GLN A 46 -21.43 -5.38 -12.65
CA GLN A 46 -20.31 -4.43 -12.70
C GLN A 46 -20.84 -3.01 -12.65
N HIS A 47 -20.23 -2.16 -11.84
CA HIS A 47 -20.61 -0.75 -11.72
C HIS A 47 -19.38 0.10 -11.40
N SER A 48 -19.13 1.10 -12.24
CA SER A 48 -18.04 2.06 -12.05
C SER A 48 -18.61 3.41 -11.65
N ILE A 49 -18.00 4.06 -10.66
CA ILE A 49 -18.43 5.36 -10.14
C ILE A 49 -17.20 6.27 -10.07
N SER A 50 -17.33 7.47 -10.61
CA SER A 50 -16.31 8.51 -10.49
C SER A 50 -16.96 9.87 -10.39
N LEU A 51 -16.47 10.72 -9.49
CA LEU A 51 -17.00 12.07 -9.25
C LEU A 51 -15.86 13.08 -9.15
N GLY A 52 -16.17 14.36 -9.36
CA GLY A 52 -15.22 15.46 -9.23
C GLY A 52 -14.24 15.59 -10.39
N THR A 53 -13.09 16.22 -10.14
CA THR A 53 -12.05 16.50 -11.14
C THR A 53 -10.79 15.68 -10.87
N ALA A 54 -10.19 15.13 -11.91
CA ALA A 54 -9.02 14.27 -11.78
C ALA A 54 -7.79 15.01 -11.22
N ARG A 55 -7.61 16.26 -11.62
CA ARG A 55 -6.44 17.08 -11.27
C ARG A 55 -6.86 18.47 -10.83
N ALA A 56 -6.11 19.04 -9.89
CA ALA A 56 -6.35 20.39 -9.37
C ALA A 56 -6.00 21.50 -10.39
N ASP A 57 -5.12 21.20 -11.33
CA ASP A 57 -4.66 22.14 -12.37
C ASP A 57 -5.48 22.05 -13.67
N SER A 58 -6.54 21.24 -13.71
CA SER A 58 -7.38 21.07 -14.89
C SER A 58 -8.86 20.96 -14.53
N GLU A 59 -9.75 21.17 -15.53
CA GLU A 59 -11.18 20.93 -15.41
C GLU A 59 -11.59 19.51 -15.88
N THR A 60 -10.61 18.63 -16.09
CA THR A 60 -10.86 17.26 -16.53
C THR A 60 -11.61 16.50 -15.46
N LEU A 61 -12.81 16.06 -15.78
CA LEU A 61 -13.64 15.26 -14.86
C LEU A 61 -12.97 13.91 -14.58
N MET A 62 -13.07 13.46 -13.33
CA MET A 62 -12.67 12.12 -12.95
C MET A 62 -13.48 11.08 -13.73
N ARG A 63 -12.82 10.04 -14.23
CA ARG A 63 -13.40 8.95 -15.01
C ARG A 63 -12.98 7.61 -14.41
N PRO A 64 -13.74 6.53 -14.62
CA PRO A 64 -13.41 5.20 -14.11
C PRO A 64 -12.02 4.67 -14.54
N ASP A 65 -11.53 5.15 -15.71
CA ASP A 65 -10.27 4.70 -16.29
C ASP A 65 -9.07 5.54 -15.83
N HIS A 66 -9.28 6.59 -15.02
CA HIS A 66 -8.16 7.35 -14.44
C HIS A 66 -7.35 6.47 -13.51
N GLN A 67 -6.05 6.63 -13.63
CA GLN A 67 -5.08 6.00 -12.75
C GLN A 67 -4.91 6.82 -11.48
N PHE A 68 -4.53 6.15 -10.40
CA PHE A 68 -4.21 6.78 -9.11
C PHE A 68 -3.11 6.01 -8.38
N HIS A 69 -2.43 6.67 -7.46
CA HIS A 69 -1.45 6.05 -6.57
C HIS A 69 -2.15 5.14 -5.58
N ILE A 70 -1.72 3.87 -5.50
CA ILE A 70 -2.41 2.84 -4.71
C ILE A 70 -1.83 2.63 -3.32
N ALA A 71 -0.67 3.22 -3.03
CA ALA A 71 0.01 3.08 -1.74
C ALA A 71 0.11 1.61 -1.30
N SER A 72 -0.09 1.34 -0.03
CA SER A 72 0.12 0.02 0.60
C SER A 72 -0.62 -1.17 -0.01
N ILE A 73 -1.55 -0.95 -0.94
CA ILE A 73 -2.13 -2.04 -1.74
C ILE A 73 -1.02 -2.79 -2.52
N GLY A 74 0.04 -2.09 -2.93
CA GLY A 74 1.21 -2.68 -3.58
C GLY A 74 1.94 -3.74 -2.75
N LYS A 75 1.81 -3.70 -1.41
CA LYS A 75 2.37 -4.74 -0.54
C LYS A 75 1.84 -6.13 -0.86
N THR A 76 0.58 -6.23 -1.23
CA THR A 76 -0.02 -7.50 -1.65
C THR A 76 0.66 -8.04 -2.93
N MET A 77 1.06 -7.15 -3.84
CA MET A 77 1.78 -7.52 -5.06
C MET A 77 3.22 -7.97 -4.75
N THR A 78 3.94 -7.21 -3.92
CA THR A 78 5.28 -7.59 -3.43
C THR A 78 5.25 -8.94 -2.70
N ALA A 79 4.27 -9.17 -1.84
CA ALA A 79 4.09 -10.44 -1.14
C ALA A 79 3.82 -11.59 -2.11
N ALA A 80 2.97 -11.40 -3.11
CA ALA A 80 2.70 -12.41 -4.13
C ALA A 80 3.97 -12.82 -4.88
N ILE A 81 4.87 -11.89 -5.21
CA ILE A 81 6.16 -12.20 -5.84
C ILE A 81 7.04 -13.01 -4.89
N ILE A 82 7.18 -12.63 -3.62
CA ILE A 82 7.97 -13.39 -2.62
C ILE A 82 7.43 -14.82 -2.50
N LEU A 83 6.11 -15.01 -2.49
CA LEU A 83 5.49 -16.33 -2.43
C LEU A 83 5.78 -17.16 -3.69
N GLN A 84 5.78 -16.55 -4.87
CA GLN A 84 6.21 -17.23 -6.11
C GLN A 84 7.69 -17.62 -6.09
N LEU A 85 8.55 -16.79 -5.48
CA LEU A 85 9.97 -17.11 -5.31
C LEU A 85 10.15 -18.26 -4.30
N TRP A 86 9.34 -18.31 -3.27
CA TRP A 86 9.27 -19.42 -2.32
C TRP A 86 8.84 -20.73 -3.02
N GLU A 87 7.75 -20.72 -3.79
CA GLU A 87 7.34 -21.88 -4.61
C GLU A 87 8.46 -22.36 -5.56
N GLY A 88 9.21 -21.42 -6.11
CA GLY A 88 10.36 -21.69 -6.98
C GLY A 88 11.62 -22.19 -6.25
N GLY A 89 11.58 -22.31 -4.89
CA GLY A 89 12.70 -22.77 -4.07
C GLY A 89 13.83 -21.76 -3.89
N LEU A 90 13.66 -20.49 -4.30
CA LEU A 90 14.70 -19.46 -4.21
C LEU A 90 14.99 -19.02 -2.76
N LEU A 91 14.09 -19.29 -1.81
CA LEU A 91 14.30 -19.03 -0.39
C LEU A 91 15.03 -20.18 0.33
N GLY A 92 15.38 -21.27 -0.36
CA GLY A 92 16.07 -22.42 0.21
C GLY A 92 15.19 -23.32 1.07
N ASP A 93 15.82 -24.23 1.82
CA ASP A 93 15.09 -25.28 2.57
C ASP A 93 14.25 -24.74 3.74
N GLU A 94 14.59 -23.59 4.30
CA GLU A 94 13.85 -22.96 5.39
C GLU A 94 12.59 -22.20 4.89
N GLY A 95 12.49 -22.01 3.57
CA GLY A 95 11.34 -21.36 2.95
C GLY A 95 11.09 -19.94 3.48
N LEU A 96 9.85 -19.61 3.81
CA LEU A 96 9.49 -18.30 4.35
C LEU A 96 10.10 -17.98 5.73
N ASP A 97 10.53 -19.00 6.47
CA ASP A 97 11.17 -18.84 7.78
C ASP A 97 12.69 -18.64 7.69
N VAL A 98 13.22 -18.52 6.46
CA VAL A 98 14.64 -18.18 6.25
C VAL A 98 14.95 -16.81 6.83
N PRO A 99 15.99 -16.68 7.68
CA PRO A 99 16.46 -15.37 8.13
C PRO A 99 16.99 -14.54 6.96
N LEU A 100 16.65 -13.26 6.93
CA LEU A 100 17.14 -12.29 5.93
C LEU A 100 18.67 -12.33 5.80
N ALA A 101 19.37 -12.48 6.94
CA ALA A 101 20.83 -12.57 7.00
C ALA A 101 21.44 -13.70 6.13
N LYS A 102 20.70 -14.80 5.90
CA LYS A 102 21.16 -15.92 5.09
C LYS A 102 21.03 -15.70 3.60
N LEU A 103 20.22 -14.73 3.18
CA LEU A 103 20.00 -14.44 1.76
C LEU A 103 21.07 -13.53 1.15
N GLY A 104 21.89 -12.85 1.97
CA GLY A 104 22.97 -11.98 1.49
C GLY A 104 22.51 -10.69 0.81
N VAL A 105 21.29 -10.24 1.07
CA VAL A 105 20.68 -9.05 0.46
C VAL A 105 21.31 -7.76 0.97
N LEU A 106 21.60 -7.71 2.27
CA LEU A 106 22.29 -6.62 2.94
C LEU A 106 23.62 -7.09 3.50
N PRO A 107 24.65 -6.21 3.60
CA PRO A 107 25.89 -6.53 4.26
C PRO A 107 25.68 -6.95 5.73
N THR A 108 26.53 -7.86 6.23
CA THR A 108 26.45 -8.34 7.64
C THR A 108 26.40 -7.20 8.65
N GLU A 109 27.13 -6.12 8.40
CA GLU A 109 27.13 -4.94 9.26
C GLU A 109 25.76 -4.25 9.29
N ALA A 110 25.11 -4.08 8.13
CA ALA A 110 23.76 -3.52 8.05
C ALA A 110 22.76 -4.46 8.75
N ILE A 111 22.85 -5.77 8.53
CA ILE A 111 22.01 -6.77 9.21
C ILE A 111 22.18 -6.66 10.74
N SER A 112 23.39 -6.58 11.24
CA SER A 112 23.63 -6.49 12.69
C SER A 112 23.07 -5.21 13.31
N ARG A 113 22.94 -4.14 12.53
CA ARG A 113 22.36 -2.84 12.94
C ARG A 113 20.85 -2.77 12.72
N LEU A 114 20.26 -3.66 11.91
CA LEU A 114 18.87 -3.55 11.47
C LEU A 114 17.86 -3.56 12.63
N HIS A 115 18.20 -4.21 13.76
CA HIS A 115 17.30 -4.34 14.90
C HIS A 115 18.12 -4.44 16.19
N LEU A 116 18.21 -3.34 16.94
CA LEU A 116 18.94 -3.25 18.21
C LEU A 116 17.95 -2.97 19.34
N LEU A 117 17.63 -3.99 20.14
CA LEU A 117 16.77 -3.89 21.32
C LEU A 117 17.63 -4.14 22.58
N ASP A 118 17.67 -3.19 23.50
CA ASP A 118 18.46 -3.27 24.73
C ASP A 118 19.93 -3.67 24.48
N GLU A 119 20.56 -3.06 23.47
CA GLU A 119 21.93 -3.34 23.00
C GLU A 119 22.13 -4.75 22.40
N ILE A 120 21.06 -5.55 22.26
CA ILE A 120 21.10 -6.88 21.63
C ILE A 120 20.65 -6.77 20.19
N SER A 121 21.48 -7.27 19.26
CA SER A 121 21.09 -7.38 17.85
C SER A 121 20.18 -8.59 17.61
N TYR A 122 19.02 -8.33 17.01
CA TYR A 122 18.09 -9.35 16.51
C TYR A 122 18.03 -9.40 14.99
N GLY A 123 18.77 -8.55 14.30
CA GLY A 123 18.73 -8.47 12.83
C GLY A 123 18.97 -9.80 12.11
N GLU A 124 19.86 -10.66 12.67
CA GLU A 124 20.13 -12.00 12.12
C GLU A 124 18.96 -12.98 12.31
N LYS A 125 17.95 -12.65 13.12
CA LYS A 125 16.80 -13.52 13.41
C LYS A 125 15.53 -13.15 12.64
N ILE A 126 15.50 -11.98 12.01
CA ILE A 126 14.35 -11.53 11.26
C ILE A 126 14.17 -12.43 10.03
N THR A 127 12.99 -13.03 9.89
CA THR A 127 12.65 -13.92 8.77
C THR A 127 11.82 -13.20 7.71
N ILE A 128 11.77 -13.78 6.50
CA ILE A 128 10.92 -13.28 5.41
C ILE A 128 9.45 -13.28 5.84
N ARG A 129 8.98 -14.33 6.50
CA ARG A 129 7.61 -14.41 7.04
C ARG A 129 7.28 -13.25 7.97
N GLN A 130 8.19 -12.94 8.90
CA GLN A 130 7.98 -11.86 9.86
C GLN A 130 7.93 -10.48 9.22
N MET A 131 8.64 -10.27 8.11
CA MET A 131 8.52 -9.05 7.33
C MET A 131 7.20 -8.99 6.56
N LEU A 132 6.76 -10.09 5.95
CA LEU A 132 5.50 -10.16 5.20
C LEU A 132 4.27 -9.92 6.07
N ASN A 133 4.26 -10.40 7.31
CA ASN A 133 3.12 -10.30 8.24
C ASN A 133 3.28 -9.22 9.31
N HIS A 134 4.24 -8.31 9.15
CA HIS A 134 4.50 -7.19 10.07
C HIS A 134 4.78 -7.61 11.51
N SER A 135 5.44 -8.76 11.72
CA SER A 135 5.89 -9.20 13.05
C SER A 135 7.42 -9.14 13.23
N SER A 136 8.13 -8.44 12.34
CA SER A 136 9.59 -8.33 12.40
C SER A 136 10.13 -7.50 13.57
N GLY A 137 9.29 -6.68 14.20
CA GLY A 137 9.70 -5.71 15.23
C GLY A 137 10.37 -4.46 14.67
N LEU A 138 10.52 -4.34 13.35
CA LEU A 138 11.06 -3.15 12.69
C LEU A 138 10.06 -2.00 12.78
N LYS A 139 10.53 -0.79 13.11
CA LYS A 139 9.75 0.44 12.96
C LYS A 139 9.50 0.76 11.50
N ASP A 140 8.49 1.57 11.28
CA ASP A 140 8.13 2.08 9.97
C ASP A 140 8.81 3.43 9.70
N ALA A 141 9.79 3.45 8.79
CA ALA A 141 10.50 4.68 8.42
C ALA A 141 9.57 5.75 7.81
N HIS A 142 8.41 5.35 7.27
CA HIS A 142 7.48 6.28 6.65
C HIS A 142 6.68 7.06 7.69
N VAL A 143 6.26 6.42 8.79
CA VAL A 143 5.31 7.01 9.75
C VAL A 143 5.81 7.09 11.18
N ASP A 144 6.74 6.22 11.62
CA ASP A 144 7.33 6.25 12.96
C ASP A 144 8.50 7.26 13.05
N ASP A 145 8.90 7.59 14.26
CA ASP A 145 10.16 8.29 14.55
C ASP A 145 11.10 7.46 15.43
N ALA A 146 12.26 8.02 15.76
CA ALA A 146 13.25 7.35 16.59
C ALA A 146 12.72 7.05 18.02
N ASP A 147 11.92 7.94 18.59
CA ASP A 147 11.49 7.92 19.99
C ASP A 147 10.08 7.35 20.19
N GLY A 148 9.30 7.21 19.11
CA GLY A 148 7.90 6.79 19.17
C GLY A 148 7.46 5.93 18.00
N VAL A 149 6.24 5.43 18.10
CA VAL A 149 5.49 4.82 16.98
C VAL A 149 4.36 5.76 16.60
N ALA A 150 3.97 5.75 15.34
CA ALA A 150 2.79 6.50 14.90
C ALA A 150 1.57 6.03 15.71
N ALA A 151 0.80 6.97 16.23
CA ALA A 151 -0.47 6.62 16.85
C ALA A 151 -1.39 6.10 15.74
N ASP A 152 -2.04 4.96 15.99
CA ASP A 152 -3.04 4.43 15.09
C ASP A 152 -4.03 5.54 14.73
N TYR A 153 -4.14 5.85 13.42
CA TYR A 153 -4.98 6.93 12.85
C TYR A 153 -4.66 8.38 13.29
N GLY A 154 -3.55 8.60 14.02
CA GLY A 154 -3.13 9.93 14.50
C GLY A 154 -2.25 10.72 13.52
N GLY A 155 -1.92 10.14 12.38
CA GLY A 155 -0.96 10.70 11.44
C GLY A 155 0.50 10.29 11.73
N PRO A 156 1.43 10.59 10.81
CA PRO A 156 2.83 10.20 10.96
C PRO A 156 3.50 10.94 12.13
N ALA A 157 4.44 10.25 12.78
CA ALA A 157 5.20 10.83 13.88
C ALA A 157 6.13 11.97 13.39
N PRO A 158 6.42 12.98 14.23
CA PRO A 158 7.40 14.01 13.89
C PRO A 158 8.77 13.37 13.64
N GLY A 159 9.42 13.70 12.52
CA GLY A 159 10.72 13.12 12.15
C GLY A 159 10.65 11.90 11.25
N SER A 160 9.48 11.35 10.98
CA SER A 160 9.28 10.33 9.95
C SER A 160 9.47 10.91 8.54
N LEU A 161 9.71 10.04 7.56
CA LEU A 161 9.84 10.46 6.15
C LEU A 161 8.57 11.19 5.67
N LEU A 162 7.40 10.66 5.99
CA LEU A 162 6.13 11.24 5.55
C LEU A 162 5.86 12.61 6.19
N THR A 163 6.21 12.81 7.47
CA THR A 163 6.12 14.12 8.11
C THR A 163 7.02 15.14 7.40
N GLY A 164 8.25 14.78 7.08
CA GLY A 164 9.15 15.63 6.31
C GLY A 164 8.56 16.03 4.95
N PHE A 165 7.90 15.11 4.27
CA PHE A 165 7.18 15.38 3.01
C PHE A 165 6.01 16.35 3.20
N ILE A 166 5.16 16.12 4.20
CA ILE A 166 4.00 16.98 4.48
C ILE A 166 4.46 18.40 4.81
N GLU A 167 5.47 18.55 5.66
CA GLU A 167 6.02 19.86 6.03
C GLU A 167 6.64 20.59 4.82
N ALA A 168 7.43 19.88 4.00
CA ALA A 168 7.99 20.43 2.78
C ALA A 168 6.89 20.92 1.82
N SER A 169 5.85 20.12 1.67
CA SER A 169 4.70 20.41 0.82
C SER A 169 3.90 21.62 1.30
N GLN A 170 3.69 21.76 2.61
CA GLN A 170 3.03 22.93 3.21
C GLN A 170 3.83 24.21 3.02
N LYS A 171 5.16 24.15 3.16
CA LYS A 171 6.05 25.29 2.90
C LYS A 171 5.96 25.73 1.44
N LEU A 172 5.92 24.77 0.51
CA LEU A 172 5.75 25.06 -0.93
C LEU A 172 4.39 25.70 -1.23
N ALA A 173 3.31 25.19 -0.67
CA ALA A 173 1.97 25.74 -0.84
C ALA A 173 1.85 27.19 -0.32
N THR A 174 2.68 27.56 0.66
CA THR A 174 2.77 28.94 1.19
C THR A 174 3.78 29.85 0.50
N GLY A 175 4.47 29.36 -0.54
CA GLY A 175 5.50 30.10 -1.28
C GLY A 175 6.81 30.28 -0.50
N THR A 176 7.04 29.47 0.53
CA THR A 176 8.25 29.49 1.35
C THR A 176 9.19 28.40 0.84
N GLU A 177 9.97 28.69 -0.20
CA GLU A 177 10.99 27.76 -0.67
C GLU A 177 12.19 27.75 0.29
N THR A 178 12.48 26.59 0.85
CA THR A 178 13.70 26.32 1.63
C THR A 178 14.43 25.12 1.04
N ALA A 179 15.71 24.94 1.36
CA ALA A 179 16.46 23.75 0.94
C ALA A 179 15.78 22.44 1.37
N ASP A 180 15.06 22.47 2.51
CA ASP A 180 14.30 21.32 3.03
C ASP A 180 13.12 20.93 2.14
N CYS A 181 12.55 21.88 1.37
CA CYS A 181 11.46 21.60 0.43
C CYS A 181 11.89 20.68 -0.72
N GLN A 182 13.19 20.63 -1.03
CA GLN A 182 13.69 19.75 -2.08
C GLN A 182 13.55 18.25 -1.73
N ALA A 183 13.39 17.92 -0.46
CA ALA A 183 13.16 16.54 -0.04
C ALA A 183 11.85 15.97 -0.62
N ALA A 184 10.82 16.79 -0.83
CA ALA A 184 9.55 16.38 -1.44
C ALA A 184 9.66 16.03 -2.94
N PHE A 185 10.72 16.50 -3.61
CA PHE A 185 10.96 16.25 -5.03
C PHE A 185 12.10 15.27 -5.27
N LYS A 186 12.79 14.84 -4.22
CA LYS A 186 13.91 13.93 -4.30
C LYS A 186 13.44 12.54 -4.70
N THR A 187 14.16 11.92 -5.64
CA THR A 187 14.01 10.49 -5.90
C THR A 187 14.76 9.71 -4.81
N TRP A 188 14.03 8.98 -4.02
CA TRP A 188 14.57 8.06 -3.03
C TRP A 188 14.93 6.73 -3.69
N VAL A 189 16.09 6.18 -3.32
CA VAL A 189 16.44 4.79 -3.64
C VAL A 189 16.14 3.90 -2.41
N PRO A 190 15.90 2.60 -2.60
CA PRO A 190 15.62 1.73 -1.46
C PRO A 190 16.81 1.58 -0.53
N TRP A 191 18.03 1.47 -1.06
CA TRP A 191 19.27 1.31 -0.33
C TRP A 191 20.47 1.86 -1.12
N ASP A 192 21.37 2.59 -0.45
CA ASP A 192 22.66 3.02 -1.01
C ASP A 192 23.81 2.47 -0.17
N PRO A 193 24.47 1.39 -0.59
CA PRO A 193 25.57 0.76 0.14
C PRO A 193 26.88 1.59 0.11
N GLU A 194 27.01 2.56 -0.80
CA GLU A 194 28.20 3.40 -0.88
C GLU A 194 28.19 4.54 0.15
N ARG A 195 27.00 4.85 0.70
CA ARG A 195 26.78 5.88 1.71
C ARG A 195 26.03 5.33 2.93
N PRO A 196 26.53 4.27 3.61
CA PRO A 196 25.78 3.57 4.65
C PRO A 196 25.41 4.45 5.85
N ASP A 197 26.19 5.48 6.15
CA ASP A 197 26.01 6.39 7.29
C ASP A 197 25.28 7.70 6.92
N ASP A 198 24.83 7.85 5.68
CA ASP A 198 24.03 9.00 5.22
C ASP A 198 22.54 8.64 5.24
N SER A 199 21.80 9.14 6.23
CA SER A 199 20.36 8.92 6.37
C SER A 199 19.55 9.47 5.19
N GLN A 200 20.13 10.34 4.38
CA GLN A 200 19.48 10.89 3.19
C GLN A 200 19.80 10.10 1.92
N ALA A 201 20.64 9.06 1.99
CA ALA A 201 21.04 8.29 0.82
C ALA A 201 19.94 7.37 0.29
N GLY A 202 19.16 6.75 1.16
CA GLY A 202 18.07 5.83 0.80
C GLY A 202 17.14 5.54 1.98
N VAL A 203 16.05 4.82 1.73
CA VAL A 203 15.05 4.49 2.76
C VAL A 203 15.64 3.61 3.87
N VAL A 204 16.36 2.54 3.48
CA VAL A 204 17.04 1.66 4.47
C VAL A 204 18.20 2.40 5.16
N ASN A 205 18.90 3.33 4.47
CA ASN A 205 19.90 4.19 5.09
C ASN A 205 19.27 5.06 6.18
N PHE A 206 18.13 5.69 5.89
CA PHE A 206 17.39 6.48 6.87
C PHE A 206 17.03 5.61 8.09
N TYR A 207 16.43 4.46 7.87
CA TYR A 207 16.05 3.54 8.93
C TYR A 207 17.25 3.15 9.81
N LEU A 208 18.36 2.71 9.21
CA LEU A 208 19.55 2.24 9.94
C LEU A 208 20.20 3.32 10.81
N ASN A 209 20.16 4.57 10.38
CA ASN A 209 20.85 5.66 11.07
C ASN A 209 19.96 6.38 12.07
N GLU A 210 18.65 6.40 11.86
CA GLU A 210 17.72 7.16 12.71
C GLU A 210 16.87 6.26 13.64
N MET A 211 16.53 5.02 13.24
CA MET A 211 15.46 4.27 13.89
C MET A 211 15.82 2.86 14.38
N ALA A 212 16.81 2.22 13.79
CA ALA A 212 17.13 0.81 14.04
C ALA A 212 17.51 0.47 15.49
N HIS A 213 17.91 1.48 16.27
CA HIS A 213 18.30 1.34 17.70
C HIS A 213 17.08 1.32 18.65
N ALA A 214 15.87 1.55 18.15
CA ALA A 214 14.65 1.62 18.94
C ALA A 214 13.50 0.82 18.31
N PRO A 215 13.69 -0.49 18.01
CA PRO A 215 12.65 -1.33 17.44
C PRO A 215 11.47 -1.49 18.40
N VAL A 216 10.32 -1.92 17.87
CA VAL A 216 9.09 -2.02 18.67
C VAL A 216 9.12 -3.16 19.67
N GLY A 217 9.83 -4.25 19.35
CA GLY A 217 9.97 -5.43 20.21
C GLY A 217 10.73 -6.55 19.52
N PRO A 218 10.92 -7.70 20.17
CA PRO A 218 11.59 -8.83 19.56
C PRO A 218 10.82 -9.35 18.31
N PRO A 219 11.52 -9.86 17.28
CA PRO A 219 10.87 -10.42 16.10
C PRO A 219 9.92 -11.59 16.46
N GLY A 220 8.70 -11.55 15.93
CA GLY A 220 7.68 -12.58 16.11
C GLY A 220 6.73 -12.39 17.29
N GLU A 221 6.94 -11.42 18.16
CA GLU A 221 6.16 -11.31 19.41
C GLU A 221 4.92 -10.41 19.28
N GLN A 222 4.95 -9.42 18.38
CA GLN A 222 3.83 -8.50 18.19
C GLN A 222 3.73 -8.04 16.75
N TYR A 223 2.55 -7.58 16.40
CA TYR A 223 2.29 -6.89 15.14
C TYR A 223 2.73 -5.43 15.25
N HIS A 224 3.50 -4.98 14.28
CA HIS A 224 3.75 -3.57 14.02
C HIS A 224 3.96 -3.36 12.53
N TYR A 225 3.05 -2.61 11.93
CA TYR A 225 3.11 -2.31 10.50
C TYR A 225 4.42 -1.63 10.14
N SER A 226 5.07 -2.06 9.05
CA SER A 226 6.38 -1.53 8.65
C SER A 226 6.55 -1.52 7.14
N ASP A 227 6.54 -0.34 6.55
CA ASP A 227 6.94 -0.11 5.16
C ASP A 227 8.42 -0.42 4.94
N THR A 228 9.26 -0.17 5.96
CA THR A 228 10.69 -0.53 5.93
C THR A 228 10.89 -2.01 5.62
N ALA A 229 10.09 -2.90 6.24
CA ALA A 229 10.14 -4.32 5.96
C ALA A 229 9.84 -4.63 4.48
N TYR A 230 8.89 -3.94 3.88
CA TYR A 230 8.52 -4.14 2.48
C TYR A 230 9.55 -3.55 1.51
N VAL A 231 10.18 -2.44 1.83
CA VAL A 231 11.34 -1.96 1.05
C VAL A 231 12.46 -3.00 1.05
N ILE A 232 12.74 -3.65 2.18
CA ILE A 232 13.73 -4.74 2.26
C ILE A 232 13.26 -5.97 1.46
N LEU A 233 11.97 -6.32 1.48
CA LEU A 233 11.42 -7.41 0.65
C LEU A 233 11.57 -7.12 -0.85
N GLY A 234 11.44 -5.88 -1.28
CA GLY A 234 11.77 -5.47 -2.64
C GLY A 234 13.24 -5.71 -3.00
N LEU A 235 14.17 -5.39 -2.09
CA LEU A 235 15.60 -5.73 -2.26
C LEU A 235 15.84 -7.24 -2.32
N VAL A 236 15.09 -8.04 -1.54
CA VAL A 236 15.12 -9.51 -1.62
C VAL A 236 14.73 -9.99 -3.02
N ILE A 237 13.64 -9.44 -3.58
CA ILE A 237 13.20 -9.79 -4.94
C ILE A 237 14.29 -9.49 -5.97
N GLU A 238 14.85 -8.29 -5.95
CA GLU A 238 15.91 -7.91 -6.90
C GLU A 238 17.17 -8.76 -6.74
N HIS A 239 17.58 -9.03 -5.50
CA HIS A 239 18.76 -9.84 -5.21
C HIS A 239 18.61 -11.28 -5.71
N LEU A 240 17.48 -11.94 -5.39
CA LEU A 240 17.25 -13.34 -5.74
C LEU A 240 17.00 -13.55 -7.24
N THR A 241 16.45 -12.56 -7.92
CA THR A 241 16.12 -12.68 -9.36
C THR A 241 17.18 -12.08 -10.28
N GLY A 242 18.03 -11.19 -9.76
CA GLY A 242 18.97 -10.40 -10.56
C GLY A 242 18.27 -9.41 -11.52
N GLN A 243 16.99 -9.09 -11.28
CA GLN A 243 16.18 -8.20 -12.10
C GLN A 243 15.51 -7.15 -11.21
N SER A 244 15.18 -6.00 -11.80
CA SER A 244 14.49 -4.94 -11.07
C SER A 244 13.11 -5.37 -10.60
N LEU A 245 12.66 -4.78 -9.47
CA LEU A 245 11.32 -4.99 -8.93
C LEU A 245 10.24 -4.71 -9.99
N HIS A 246 10.38 -3.64 -10.74
CA HIS A 246 9.46 -3.28 -11.80
C HIS A 246 9.36 -4.38 -12.88
N ALA A 247 10.50 -4.99 -13.28
CA ALA A 247 10.47 -6.11 -14.23
C ALA A 247 9.78 -7.34 -13.65
N GLN A 248 9.97 -7.60 -12.36
CA GLN A 248 9.31 -8.72 -11.66
C GLN A 248 7.80 -8.50 -11.49
N LEU A 249 7.37 -7.29 -11.13
CA LEU A 249 5.95 -6.92 -11.09
C LEU A 249 5.29 -7.13 -12.46
N ARG A 250 5.91 -6.63 -13.53
CA ARG A 250 5.39 -6.78 -14.89
C ARG A 250 5.27 -8.25 -15.29
N THR A 251 6.35 -9.01 -15.19
CA THR A 251 6.40 -10.38 -15.74
C THR A 251 5.63 -11.38 -14.90
N ARG A 252 5.50 -11.16 -13.59
CA ARG A 252 4.89 -12.12 -12.66
C ARG A 252 3.45 -11.79 -12.30
N ILE A 253 3.04 -10.53 -12.45
CA ILE A 253 1.71 -10.06 -12.02
C ILE A 253 0.99 -9.35 -13.16
N PHE A 254 1.55 -8.25 -13.71
CA PHE A 254 0.79 -7.40 -14.62
C PHE A 254 0.49 -8.09 -15.93
N ASP A 255 1.50 -8.62 -16.62
CA ASP A 255 1.30 -9.32 -17.90
C ASP A 255 0.43 -10.58 -17.76
N PRO A 256 0.64 -11.49 -16.77
CA PRO A 256 -0.20 -12.66 -16.59
C PRO A 256 -1.68 -12.37 -16.32
N LEU A 257 -1.97 -11.27 -15.64
CA LEU A 257 -3.35 -10.88 -15.30
C LEU A 257 -3.94 -9.82 -16.23
N GLY A 258 -3.18 -9.32 -17.22
CA GLY A 258 -3.62 -8.29 -18.15
C GLY A 258 -3.88 -6.93 -17.47
N LEU A 259 -3.06 -6.57 -16.49
CA LEU A 259 -3.16 -5.28 -15.79
C LEU A 259 -2.45 -4.19 -16.62
N ASP A 260 -3.06 -3.83 -17.74
CA ASP A 260 -2.43 -2.95 -18.72
C ASP A 260 -2.28 -1.49 -18.25
N HIS A 261 -2.97 -1.10 -17.16
CA HIS A 261 -2.95 0.25 -16.61
C HIS A 261 -2.25 0.32 -15.23
N THR A 262 -1.42 -0.68 -14.92
CA THR A 262 -0.69 -0.77 -13.64
C THR A 262 0.81 -0.75 -13.89
N TYR A 263 1.54 0.07 -13.13
CA TYR A 263 3.00 0.17 -13.21
C TYR A 263 3.60 0.67 -11.90
N LEU A 264 4.90 0.42 -11.67
CA LEU A 264 5.65 0.98 -10.54
C LEU A 264 6.11 2.39 -10.91
N ALA A 265 5.56 3.40 -10.23
CA ALA A 265 5.90 4.80 -10.46
C ALA A 265 7.37 5.10 -10.15
N TYR A 266 7.93 6.10 -10.80
CA TYR A 266 9.32 6.59 -10.64
C TYR A 266 10.43 5.56 -10.95
N ALA A 267 10.12 4.28 -11.06
CA ALA A 267 11.07 3.21 -11.36
C ALA A 267 10.91 2.64 -12.77
N SER A 268 9.79 2.90 -13.41
CA SER A 268 9.50 2.52 -14.80
C SER A 268 9.01 3.71 -15.59
N ASP A 269 9.37 3.75 -16.88
CA ASP A 269 8.80 4.72 -17.82
C ASP A 269 7.51 4.08 -18.38
N PRO A 270 6.32 4.56 -17.98
CA PRO A 270 5.09 4.01 -18.48
C PRO A 270 5.03 4.23 -20.01
N ASP A 271 4.60 3.21 -20.74
CA ASP A 271 4.34 3.36 -22.17
C ASP A 271 3.15 4.31 -22.37
N SER A 272 3.46 5.61 -22.44
CA SER A 272 2.46 6.68 -22.54
C SER A 272 1.49 6.53 -23.70
N THR A 273 1.78 5.65 -24.66
CA THR A 273 0.87 5.36 -25.78
C THR A 273 -0.30 4.46 -25.37
N LYS A 274 -0.21 3.80 -24.20
CA LYS A 274 -1.27 2.94 -23.66
C LYS A 274 -2.23 3.66 -22.73
N TRP A 275 -1.91 4.88 -22.30
CA TRP A 275 -2.67 5.62 -21.31
C TRP A 275 -3.59 6.64 -21.97
N GLU A 276 -4.88 6.55 -21.69
CA GLU A 276 -5.87 7.52 -22.17
C GLU A 276 -5.92 8.75 -21.24
N PHE A 277 -5.56 8.59 -19.95
CA PHE A 277 -5.69 9.64 -18.93
C PHE A 277 -4.43 9.77 -18.09
N ASP A 278 -4.18 11.01 -17.64
CA ASP A 278 -3.13 11.28 -16.65
C ASP A 278 -3.50 10.71 -15.27
N VAL A 279 -2.48 10.53 -14.42
CA VAL A 279 -2.68 10.10 -13.03
C VAL A 279 -3.44 11.15 -12.25
N ALA A 280 -4.50 10.75 -11.57
CA ALA A 280 -5.31 11.63 -10.73
C ALA A 280 -4.54 12.13 -9.51
N ASP A 281 -4.87 13.35 -9.04
CA ASP A 281 -4.36 13.83 -7.77
C ASP A 281 -4.89 13.00 -6.60
N PHE A 282 -4.01 12.76 -5.61
CA PHE A 282 -4.41 12.50 -4.25
C PHE A 282 -4.07 13.72 -3.39
N TYR A 283 -4.76 13.86 -2.27
CA TYR A 283 -4.68 15.08 -1.48
C TYR A 283 -4.13 14.83 -0.08
N LEU A 284 -3.09 15.59 0.27
CA LEU A 284 -2.53 15.70 1.62
C LEU A 284 -3.11 16.97 2.27
N GLY A 285 -4.30 16.86 2.86
CA GLY A 285 -5.07 18.05 3.24
C GLY A 285 -5.42 18.90 2.00
N PRO A 286 -5.00 20.18 1.92
CA PRO A 286 -5.30 21.04 0.78
C PRO A 286 -4.37 20.83 -0.43
N LEU A 287 -3.32 20.03 -0.29
CA LEU A 287 -2.28 19.88 -1.30
C LEU A 287 -2.61 18.77 -2.28
N ALA A 288 -2.76 19.11 -3.55
CA ALA A 288 -2.85 18.17 -4.66
C ALA A 288 -1.46 17.65 -5.02
N ALA A 289 -1.15 16.43 -4.60
CA ALA A 289 0.23 15.91 -4.57
C ALA A 289 0.83 15.68 -5.97
N VAL A 290 0.06 15.13 -6.91
CA VAL A 290 0.54 14.89 -8.27
C VAL A 290 0.71 16.21 -9.03
N THR A 291 -0.25 17.12 -8.94
CA THR A 291 -0.16 18.47 -9.52
C THR A 291 1.02 19.26 -8.95
N ALA A 292 1.30 19.11 -7.65
CA ALA A 292 2.46 19.72 -7.01
C ALA A 292 3.80 19.08 -7.38
N GLY A 293 3.80 17.95 -8.09
CA GLY A 293 5.02 17.25 -8.51
C GLY A 293 5.74 16.50 -7.38
N ILE A 294 5.01 16.11 -6.33
CA ILE A 294 5.60 15.38 -5.20
C ILE A 294 6.06 14.00 -5.64
N ASN A 295 7.29 13.65 -5.25
CA ASN A 295 7.91 12.37 -5.61
C ASN A 295 7.75 11.34 -4.49
N MET A 296 6.90 10.33 -4.72
CA MET A 296 6.58 9.26 -3.78
C MET A 296 7.48 8.02 -3.95
N SER A 297 8.66 8.17 -4.55
CA SER A 297 9.58 7.03 -4.82
C SER A 297 10.06 6.30 -3.57
N PHE A 298 9.96 6.89 -2.40
CA PHE A 298 10.31 6.27 -1.13
C PHE A 298 9.42 5.06 -0.79
N ASP A 299 8.20 5.02 -1.31
CA ASP A 299 7.23 3.94 -1.05
C ASP A 299 7.61 2.63 -1.79
N TRP A 300 8.12 2.75 -3.00
CA TRP A 300 8.69 1.70 -3.84
C TRP A 300 7.98 0.35 -3.70
N ALA A 301 8.62 -0.69 -3.08
CA ALA A 301 8.04 -2.02 -2.88
C ALA A 301 6.94 -2.06 -1.81
N GLY A 302 6.76 -0.97 -1.06
CA GLY A 302 5.71 -0.80 -0.06
C GLY A 302 4.39 -0.30 -0.64
N GLY A 303 4.39 0.20 -1.91
CA GLY A 303 3.16 0.75 -2.49
C GLY A 303 3.39 1.84 -3.54
N GLY A 304 4.55 1.82 -4.19
CA GLY A 304 4.91 2.80 -5.22
C GLY A 304 4.15 2.65 -6.54
N GLU A 305 3.21 1.73 -6.64
CA GLU A 305 2.46 1.49 -7.87
C GLU A 305 1.36 2.53 -8.09
N VAL A 306 1.07 2.70 -9.38
CA VAL A 306 -0.09 3.41 -9.92
C VAL A 306 -0.96 2.40 -10.65
N SER A 307 -2.29 2.47 -10.45
CA SER A 307 -3.24 1.52 -11.04
C SER A 307 -4.61 2.18 -11.30
N THR A 308 -5.53 1.41 -11.86
CA THR A 308 -6.95 1.72 -11.97
C THR A 308 -7.78 0.85 -11.01
N ALA A 309 -8.98 1.29 -10.68
CA ALA A 309 -9.90 0.49 -9.85
C ALA A 309 -10.22 -0.88 -10.47
N ARG A 310 -10.30 -0.94 -11.80
CA ARG A 310 -10.53 -2.19 -12.54
C ARG A 310 -9.35 -3.14 -12.44
N ASP A 311 -8.13 -2.66 -12.66
CA ASP A 311 -6.91 -3.49 -12.58
C ASP A 311 -6.73 -4.04 -11.16
N LEU A 312 -7.05 -3.25 -10.13
CA LEU A 312 -7.02 -3.71 -8.75
C LEU A 312 -8.02 -4.85 -8.48
N ASN A 313 -9.26 -4.74 -8.98
CA ASN A 313 -10.24 -5.84 -8.89
C ASN A 313 -9.74 -7.08 -9.63
N GLN A 314 -9.17 -6.91 -10.82
CA GLN A 314 -8.62 -8.01 -11.60
C GLN A 314 -7.42 -8.66 -10.90
N PHE A 315 -6.55 -7.87 -10.29
CA PHE A 315 -5.44 -8.37 -9.48
C PHE A 315 -5.95 -9.20 -8.29
N LEU A 316 -6.86 -8.65 -7.49
CA LEU A 316 -7.36 -9.33 -6.29
C LEU A 316 -8.12 -10.63 -6.67
N TYR A 317 -8.90 -10.60 -7.74
CA TYR A 317 -9.55 -11.79 -8.27
C TYR A 317 -8.55 -12.85 -8.73
N GLY A 318 -7.54 -12.48 -9.50
CA GLY A 318 -6.49 -13.37 -9.96
C GLY A 318 -5.70 -13.99 -8.81
N LEU A 319 -5.39 -13.18 -7.78
CA LEU A 319 -4.72 -13.63 -6.58
C LEU A 319 -5.57 -14.65 -5.80
N LEU A 320 -6.80 -14.28 -5.42
CA LEU A 320 -7.68 -15.12 -4.59
C LEU A 320 -8.20 -16.36 -5.31
N SER A 321 -8.23 -16.35 -6.65
CA SER A 321 -8.53 -17.54 -7.46
C SER A 321 -7.28 -18.43 -7.73
N GLY A 322 -6.14 -18.07 -7.16
CA GLY A 322 -4.90 -18.85 -7.25
C GLY A 322 -4.18 -18.77 -8.60
N GLN A 323 -4.53 -17.83 -9.48
CA GLN A 323 -3.94 -17.74 -10.84
C GLN A 323 -2.45 -17.35 -10.79
N LEU A 324 -2.00 -16.73 -9.72
CA LEU A 324 -0.60 -16.29 -9.54
C LEU A 324 0.30 -17.38 -8.96
N PHE A 325 -0.26 -18.47 -8.45
CA PHE A 325 0.47 -19.53 -7.75
C PHE A 325 0.39 -20.87 -8.47
N GLN A 326 1.46 -21.64 -8.39
CA GLN A 326 1.52 -22.99 -8.97
C GLN A 326 0.98 -24.06 -7.99
N GLN A 327 1.00 -23.78 -6.69
CA GLN A 327 0.60 -24.68 -5.62
C GLN A 327 -0.59 -24.08 -4.86
N ALA A 328 -1.66 -24.85 -4.70
CA ALA A 328 -2.86 -24.38 -3.96
C ALA A 328 -2.54 -23.99 -2.51
N GLY A 329 -1.61 -24.67 -1.84
CA GLY A 329 -1.19 -24.35 -0.49
C GLY A 329 -0.51 -22.98 -0.32
N THR A 330 -0.04 -22.34 -1.40
CA THR A 330 0.58 -21.02 -1.32
C THR A 330 -0.43 -19.93 -0.98
N LEU A 331 -1.62 -20.00 -1.57
CA LEU A 331 -2.71 -19.08 -1.21
C LEU A 331 -3.20 -19.33 0.23
N ASP A 332 -3.31 -20.59 0.65
CA ASP A 332 -3.67 -20.95 2.03
C ASP A 332 -2.65 -20.38 3.03
N GLU A 333 -1.35 -20.43 2.70
CA GLU A 333 -0.30 -19.83 3.52
C GLU A 333 -0.39 -18.30 3.54
N MET A 334 -0.68 -17.66 2.41
CA MET A 334 -0.86 -16.21 2.32
C MET A 334 -2.03 -15.73 3.17
N THR A 335 -3.11 -16.49 3.21
CA THR A 335 -4.35 -16.17 3.94
C THR A 335 -4.47 -16.86 5.30
N ASN A 336 -3.37 -17.38 5.82
CA ASN A 336 -3.30 -17.88 7.18
C ASN A 336 -3.24 -16.70 8.16
N TRP A 337 -4.39 -16.35 8.73
CA TRP A 337 -4.55 -15.15 9.55
C TRP A 337 -3.89 -15.28 10.91
N HIS A 338 -3.01 -14.36 11.23
CA HIS A 338 -2.38 -14.24 12.53
C HIS A 338 -2.96 -13.05 13.30
N ALA A 339 -3.57 -13.32 14.44
CA ALA A 339 -4.03 -12.30 15.38
C ALA A 339 -2.93 -12.08 16.44
N LEU A 340 -1.95 -11.24 16.15
CA LEU A 340 -0.87 -10.89 17.07
C LEU A 340 -1.27 -9.70 17.95
N PRO A 341 -0.68 -9.55 19.16
CA PRO A 341 -0.78 -8.32 19.94
C PRO A 341 -0.41 -7.10 19.07
N GLY A 342 -1.19 -6.03 19.13
CA GLY A 342 -1.00 -4.83 18.31
C GLY A 342 -1.94 -4.73 17.10
N ILE A 343 -2.62 -5.82 16.70
CA ILE A 343 -3.69 -5.74 15.70
C ILE A 343 -4.94 -5.15 16.37
N THR A 344 -5.53 -4.14 15.75
CA THR A 344 -6.71 -3.44 16.24
C THR A 344 -7.89 -3.58 15.27
N GLU A 345 -9.12 -3.45 15.79
CA GLU A 345 -10.32 -3.45 14.96
C GLU A 345 -10.29 -2.31 13.91
N PRO A 346 -10.83 -2.53 12.70
CA PRO A 346 -11.63 -3.67 12.26
C PRO A 346 -10.83 -4.90 11.81
N THR A 347 -9.49 -4.89 11.88
CA THR A 347 -8.65 -5.99 11.41
C THR A 347 -8.73 -7.16 12.39
N LEU A 348 -9.12 -8.34 11.87
CA LEU A 348 -9.16 -9.59 12.63
C LEU A 348 -7.82 -10.31 12.65
N GLY A 349 -7.05 -10.18 11.56
CA GLY A 349 -5.76 -10.83 11.41
C GLY A 349 -5.06 -10.37 10.15
N PHE A 350 -3.74 -10.48 10.18
CA PHE A 350 -2.87 -10.19 9.06
C PHE A 350 -2.28 -11.50 8.52
N GLY A 351 -2.36 -11.69 7.21
CA GLY A 351 -1.70 -12.77 6.49
C GLY A 351 -0.34 -12.30 5.95
N LEU A 352 0.07 -12.80 4.78
CA LEU A 352 1.31 -12.38 4.13
C LEU A 352 1.00 -11.29 3.10
N GLY A 353 1.02 -10.02 3.52
CA GLY A 353 0.74 -8.86 2.67
C GLY A 353 -0.74 -8.67 2.31
N ILE A 354 -1.62 -9.26 3.06
CA ILE A 354 -3.07 -9.14 2.94
C ILE A 354 -3.70 -9.26 4.33
N TYR A 355 -4.87 -8.67 4.55
CA TYR A 355 -5.55 -8.80 5.84
C TYR A 355 -7.04 -9.12 5.70
N CYS A 356 -7.61 -9.58 6.81
CA CYS A 356 -9.04 -9.81 6.97
C CYS A 356 -9.60 -8.77 7.95
N ASN A 357 -10.62 -8.03 7.50
CA ASN A 357 -11.35 -7.08 8.33
C ASN A 357 -12.74 -7.59 8.65
N ARG A 358 -13.23 -7.23 9.84
CA ARG A 358 -14.65 -7.36 10.22
C ARG A 358 -15.17 -6.03 10.73
N TYR A 359 -16.04 -5.40 9.96
CA TYR A 359 -16.67 -4.14 10.33
C TYR A 359 -17.75 -4.33 11.40
N LEU A 360 -18.18 -3.24 12.02
CA LEU A 360 -19.21 -3.27 13.07
C LEU A 360 -20.57 -3.83 12.60
N SER A 361 -20.88 -3.72 11.32
CA SER A 361 -22.07 -4.34 10.70
C SER A 361 -21.97 -5.87 10.55
N GLY A 362 -20.80 -6.47 10.85
CA GLY A 362 -20.51 -7.87 10.61
C GLY A 362 -20.10 -8.21 9.18
N ILE A 363 -19.83 -7.20 8.34
CA ILE A 363 -19.24 -7.38 7.02
C ILE A 363 -17.78 -7.81 7.19
N GLU A 364 -17.40 -8.91 6.53
CA GLU A 364 -16.02 -9.37 6.48
C GLU A 364 -15.44 -9.16 5.08
N THR A 365 -14.21 -8.66 5.00
CA THR A 365 -13.51 -8.43 3.75
C THR A 365 -12.08 -8.94 3.81
N LEU A 366 -11.57 -9.34 2.65
CA LEU A 366 -10.18 -9.71 2.43
C LEU A 366 -9.56 -8.69 1.48
N GLY A 367 -8.37 -8.20 1.75
CA GLY A 367 -7.72 -7.23 0.87
C GLY A 367 -6.64 -6.42 1.53
N HIS A 368 -6.46 -5.21 1.03
CA HIS A 368 -5.55 -4.22 1.59
C HIS A 368 -6.02 -2.79 1.28
N ASP A 369 -5.73 -1.87 2.19
CA ASP A 369 -6.01 -0.44 2.00
C ASP A 369 -4.72 0.32 1.63
N GLY A 370 -4.88 1.50 1.06
CA GLY A 370 -3.80 2.40 0.71
C GLY A 370 -3.88 3.71 1.46
N ALA A 371 -2.76 4.20 1.99
CA ALA A 371 -2.70 5.43 2.78
C ALA A 371 -3.26 6.68 2.06
N TRP A 372 -3.25 6.68 0.73
CA TRP A 372 -3.81 7.79 -0.07
C TRP A 372 -5.32 7.70 -0.26
N GLY A 373 -6.02 6.92 0.58
CA GLY A 373 -7.46 6.69 0.51
C GLY A 373 -7.88 5.56 -0.43
N GLY A 374 -6.93 4.71 -0.82
CA GLY A 374 -7.17 3.53 -1.65
C GLY A 374 -7.80 2.38 -0.86
N MET A 375 -8.62 1.58 -1.55
CA MET A 375 -9.08 0.27 -1.06
C MET A 375 -9.05 -0.76 -2.18
N MET A 376 -8.76 -2.00 -1.82
CA MET A 376 -8.85 -3.18 -2.66
C MET A 376 -9.38 -4.33 -1.81
N CYS A 377 -10.68 -4.62 -1.90
CA CYS A 377 -11.36 -5.53 -0.99
C CYS A 377 -12.27 -6.51 -1.72
N TYR A 378 -12.32 -7.73 -1.21
CA TYR A 378 -13.28 -8.77 -1.59
C TYR A 378 -14.16 -9.14 -0.40
N GLU A 379 -15.47 -9.16 -0.58
CA GLU A 379 -16.45 -9.66 0.38
C GLU A 379 -16.94 -11.05 -0.03
N PRO A 380 -16.55 -12.12 0.68
CA PRO A 380 -16.94 -13.48 0.31
C PRO A 380 -18.46 -13.73 0.36
N ALA A 381 -19.18 -13.08 1.29
CA ALA A 381 -20.60 -13.32 1.49
C ALA A 381 -21.47 -12.88 0.30
N SER A 382 -21.06 -11.86 -0.44
CA SER A 382 -21.76 -11.36 -1.63
C SER A 382 -21.03 -11.67 -2.94
N ASP A 383 -19.87 -12.35 -2.88
CA ASP A 383 -18.97 -12.56 -4.01
C ASP A 383 -18.70 -11.25 -4.75
N THR A 384 -18.30 -10.19 -4.01
CA THR A 384 -18.14 -8.85 -4.56
C THR A 384 -16.77 -8.29 -4.27
N TYR A 385 -16.12 -7.80 -5.32
CA TYR A 385 -14.88 -7.03 -5.31
C TYR A 385 -15.21 -5.54 -5.37
N ILE A 386 -14.61 -4.75 -4.50
CA ILE A 386 -14.64 -3.29 -4.55
C ILE A 386 -13.23 -2.78 -4.47
N SER A 387 -12.80 -2.10 -5.51
CA SER A 387 -11.52 -1.38 -5.50
C SER A 387 -11.72 0.05 -5.96
N GLY A 388 -10.82 0.92 -5.53
CA GLY A 388 -10.85 2.33 -5.89
C GLY A 388 -10.16 3.21 -4.87
N SER A 389 -10.42 4.50 -4.94
CA SER A 389 -9.82 5.47 -4.02
C SER A 389 -10.75 6.67 -3.83
N VAL A 390 -10.68 7.22 -2.64
CA VAL A 390 -11.17 8.57 -2.36
C VAL A 390 -10.09 9.63 -2.63
N ASN A 391 -8.85 9.20 -2.91
CA ASN A 391 -7.70 10.05 -3.21
C ASN A 391 -7.46 11.14 -2.15
N GLN A 392 -7.69 10.82 -0.90
CA GLN A 392 -7.61 11.76 0.22
C GLN A 392 -7.04 11.07 1.46
N VAL A 393 -6.07 11.71 2.12
CA VAL A 393 -5.45 11.19 3.35
C VAL A 393 -6.17 11.68 4.59
N ILE A 394 -6.59 12.94 4.61
CA ILE A 394 -7.22 13.63 5.75
C ILE A 394 -8.60 14.12 5.32
N GLY A 395 -9.57 14.07 6.21
CA GLY A 395 -10.89 14.61 5.94
C GLY A 395 -11.86 13.60 5.31
N VAL A 396 -11.54 12.32 5.39
CA VAL A 396 -12.41 11.25 4.88
C VAL A 396 -13.43 10.84 5.94
N PRO A 397 -14.73 10.68 5.59
CA PRO A 397 -15.73 10.25 6.54
C PRO A 397 -15.38 8.88 7.17
N PRO A 398 -15.45 8.71 8.49
CA PRO A 398 -15.22 7.40 9.11
C PRO A 398 -16.23 6.36 8.59
N GLY A 399 -15.76 5.14 8.35
CA GLY A 399 -16.61 4.03 7.88
C GLY A 399 -17.03 4.11 6.41
N TRP A 400 -16.41 4.96 5.62
CA TRP A 400 -16.75 5.12 4.19
C TRP A 400 -16.62 3.81 3.40
N GLN A 401 -15.63 2.97 3.70
CA GLN A 401 -15.45 1.67 3.07
C GLN A 401 -16.63 0.74 3.38
N GLU A 402 -17.04 0.66 4.65
CA GLU A 402 -18.18 -0.14 5.09
C GLU A 402 -19.48 0.30 4.40
N SER A 403 -19.66 1.61 4.17
CA SER A 403 -20.87 2.15 3.54
C SER A 403 -21.08 1.62 2.11
N LEU A 404 -19.99 1.39 1.36
CA LEU A 404 -20.07 0.80 0.01
C LEU A 404 -20.59 -0.65 0.04
N PHE A 405 -20.11 -1.46 0.99
CA PHE A 405 -20.62 -2.83 1.17
C PHE A 405 -22.04 -2.84 1.72
N GLN A 406 -22.39 -1.91 2.59
CA GLN A 406 -23.77 -1.79 3.09
C GLN A 406 -24.75 -1.45 1.96
N ALA A 407 -24.36 -0.60 0.99
CA ALA A 407 -25.17 -0.27 -0.16
C ALA A 407 -25.53 -1.49 -1.04
N LEU A 408 -24.74 -2.56 -0.98
CA LEU A 408 -25.04 -3.83 -1.67
C LEU A 408 -26.11 -4.68 -0.97
N ARG A 409 -26.37 -4.45 0.32
CA ARG A 409 -27.20 -5.30 1.18
C ARG A 409 -28.60 -4.78 1.41
N THR A 410 -28.83 -3.51 1.16
CA THR A 410 -30.14 -2.86 1.38
C THR A 410 -31.13 -3.18 0.26
N SER A 411 -31.56 -4.41 0.18
CA SER A 411 -32.65 -4.87 -0.71
C SER A 411 -33.92 -5.11 0.07
#